data_f96eba049c787982a682871b3cc2bb92
#
_entry.id   f96eba049c787982a682871b3cc2bb92
#
_cell.length_a   1.000
_cell.length_b   1.000
_cell.length_c   1.000
_cell.angle_alpha   90.00
_cell.angle_beta   90.00
_cell.angle_gamma   90.00
#
_symmetry.space_group_name_H-M   'P 1'
#
loop_
_entity.id
_entity.type
_entity.pdbx_description
1 polymer ?
#
loop_
_entity_poly.entity_id
_entity_poly.type
_entity_poly.pdbx_seq_one_letter_code
_entity_poly.pdbx_strand_id
1 'polypeptide(L)'
;AYPTSAETDELIAEARQAMADFFNCAPNEISFGSNMTTITFHVARALGRGYQPGDEIVITELDHHANNAPWQALAKERGVTIRTVRMLTETGQLDWDDLESAINRNTKLLAIGAASNALGTINDVQRAARLAHEFGALVYVDAVHYAPHTLVDVRDLECDFLACSAYKFYGPHIGALYGRYDLLERLDVPKLEPAPSEAPERLETGTQNQEGMVGTAAAVNFLASLAKGSTRRERLQNSFAGLHARGSDLLKRMWDGLRAIEGVTLYGPEPNVPRTPTVSFTVKDIPSIEITRRLVERGIFASHGDFYAQTIVERLGKEEQGLLRAGCACYTTKEEVERLIEGVREIAASS
;
A
#
# COMPACT_ATOMS: atom_id res chain seq x y z
N ALA A 1 35.56 17.26 1.77
CA ALA A 1 34.14 17.40 2.09
C ALA A 1 33.95 18.62 2.99
N TYR A 2 32.84 19.32 2.81
CA TYR A 2 32.48 20.43 3.71
C TYR A 2 31.83 19.84 4.98
N PRO A 3 31.98 20.48 6.17
CA PRO A 3 31.31 19.99 7.39
C PRO A 3 29.80 19.79 7.24
N THR A 4 29.12 20.71 6.53
CA THR A 4 27.69 20.60 6.23
C THR A 4 27.33 19.43 5.32
N SER A 5 28.23 19.00 4.42
CA SER A 5 28.01 17.79 3.61
C SER A 5 28.08 16.52 4.44
N ALA A 6 29.01 16.46 5.40
CA ALA A 6 29.10 15.31 6.33
C ALA A 6 27.86 15.20 7.22
N GLU A 7 27.35 16.33 7.71
CA GLU A 7 26.09 16.36 8.47
C GLU A 7 24.89 15.89 7.61
N THR A 8 24.85 16.28 6.34
CA THR A 8 23.79 15.78 5.42
C THR A 8 23.90 14.28 5.19
N ASP A 9 25.12 13.74 5.02
CA ASP A 9 25.35 12.31 4.85
C ASP A 9 24.90 11.51 6.09
N GLU A 10 25.14 12.03 7.30
CA GLU A 10 24.66 11.44 8.55
C GLU A 10 23.13 11.43 8.62
N LEU A 11 22.46 12.51 8.22
CA LEU A 11 21.00 12.60 8.17
C LEU A 11 20.38 11.61 7.15
N ILE A 12 21.03 11.42 6.01
CA ILE A 12 20.60 10.43 5.00
C ILE A 12 20.77 9.00 5.54
N ALA A 13 21.90 8.71 6.18
CA ALA A 13 22.14 7.40 6.81
C ALA A 13 21.10 7.11 7.90
N GLU A 14 20.75 8.11 8.72
CA GLU A 14 19.70 8.00 9.73
C GLU A 14 18.31 7.79 9.07
N ALA A 15 18.03 8.40 7.93
CA ALA A 15 16.78 8.18 7.21
C ALA A 15 16.65 6.73 6.71
N ARG A 16 17.74 6.13 6.21
CA ARG A 16 17.76 4.71 5.83
C ARG A 16 17.57 3.82 7.06
N GLN A 17 18.25 4.12 8.17
CA GLN A 17 18.10 3.36 9.42
C GLN A 17 16.66 3.46 9.94
N ALA A 18 16.03 4.63 9.89
CA ALA A 18 14.64 4.81 10.32
C ALA A 18 13.67 3.95 9.49
N MET A 19 13.85 3.92 8.17
CA MET A 19 13.04 3.06 7.30
C MET A 19 13.35 1.58 7.49
N ALA A 20 14.60 1.22 7.73
CA ALA A 20 15.00 -0.15 8.05
C ALA A 20 14.32 -0.64 9.34
N ASP A 21 14.30 0.20 10.38
CA ASP A 21 13.57 -0.09 11.62
C ASP A 21 12.06 -0.19 11.38
N PHE A 22 11.50 0.63 10.46
CA PHE A 22 10.08 0.60 10.12
C PHE A 22 9.68 -0.66 9.35
N PHE A 23 10.56 -1.17 8.47
CA PHE A 23 10.32 -2.36 7.66
C PHE A 23 10.87 -3.67 8.27
N ASN A 24 11.65 -3.60 9.36
CA ASN A 24 12.38 -4.71 9.96
C ASN A 24 13.42 -5.33 9.00
N CYS A 25 14.30 -4.51 8.46
CA CYS A 25 15.35 -4.93 7.53
C CYS A 25 16.68 -4.22 7.81
N ALA A 26 17.70 -4.44 6.99
CA ALA A 26 18.97 -3.72 7.06
C ALA A 26 18.89 -2.39 6.27
N PRO A 27 19.65 -1.33 6.65
CA PRO A 27 19.66 -0.04 5.95
C PRO A 27 20.07 -0.14 4.47
N ASN A 28 20.97 -1.06 4.12
CA ASN A 28 21.39 -1.31 2.73
C ASN A 28 20.35 -2.07 1.88
N GLU A 29 19.22 -2.45 2.47
CA GLU A 29 18.04 -2.98 1.77
C GLU A 29 16.99 -1.90 1.47
N ILE A 30 17.27 -0.62 1.83
CA ILE A 30 16.36 0.52 1.63
C ILE A 30 16.88 1.43 0.52
N SER A 31 16.05 1.67 -0.48
CA SER A 31 16.28 2.66 -1.53
C SER A 31 15.14 3.68 -1.56
N PHE A 32 15.45 4.94 -1.86
CA PHE A 32 14.46 6.01 -1.96
C PHE A 32 14.16 6.37 -3.42
N GLY A 33 12.98 6.93 -3.67
CA GLY A 33 12.56 7.41 -4.97
C GLY A 33 11.41 8.40 -4.85
N SER A 34 10.92 8.94 -5.96
CA SER A 34 9.91 10.00 -5.92
C SER A 34 8.60 9.59 -5.26
N ASN A 35 8.14 8.38 -5.48
CA ASN A 35 6.94 7.76 -4.90
C ASN A 35 6.91 6.27 -5.27
N MET A 36 6.00 5.51 -4.64
CA MET A 36 5.85 4.07 -4.92
C MET A 36 5.62 3.79 -6.41
N THR A 37 4.74 4.51 -7.09
CA THR A 37 4.41 4.30 -8.51
C THR A 37 5.65 4.40 -9.40
N THR A 38 6.46 5.46 -9.22
CA THR A 38 7.71 5.66 -9.98
C THR A 38 8.73 4.56 -9.66
N ILE A 39 8.82 4.16 -8.39
CA ILE A 39 9.68 3.05 -7.94
C ILE A 39 9.25 1.75 -8.63
N THR A 40 7.94 1.44 -8.66
CA THR A 40 7.43 0.22 -9.30
C THR A 40 7.76 0.18 -10.79
N PHE A 41 7.59 1.30 -11.51
CA PHE A 41 8.02 1.40 -12.92
C PHE A 41 9.53 1.21 -13.08
N HIS A 42 10.33 1.73 -12.14
CA HIS A 42 11.78 1.58 -12.19
C HIS A 42 12.22 0.11 -11.98
N VAL A 43 11.67 -0.54 -10.96
CA VAL A 43 11.92 -1.97 -10.67
C VAL A 43 11.40 -2.85 -11.81
N ALA A 44 10.21 -2.55 -12.36
CA ALA A 44 9.66 -3.29 -13.50
C ALA A 44 10.58 -3.23 -14.72
N ARG A 45 11.13 -2.05 -15.06
CA ARG A 45 12.10 -1.91 -16.16
C ARG A 45 13.38 -2.68 -15.91
N ALA A 46 13.88 -2.68 -14.69
CA ALA A 46 15.10 -3.40 -14.33
C ALA A 46 14.91 -4.92 -14.41
N LEU A 47 13.86 -5.46 -13.79
CA LEU A 47 13.53 -6.89 -13.86
C LEU A 47 13.21 -7.33 -15.29
N GLY A 48 12.47 -6.51 -16.03
CA GLY A 48 12.04 -6.81 -17.39
C GLY A 48 13.16 -6.98 -18.39
N ARG A 49 14.38 -6.53 -18.11
CA ARG A 49 15.53 -6.79 -18.97
C ARG A 49 15.86 -8.29 -19.09
N GLY A 50 15.56 -9.06 -18.04
CA GLY A 50 15.73 -10.51 -18.01
C GLY A 50 14.52 -11.30 -18.50
N TYR A 51 13.37 -10.67 -18.78
CA TYR A 51 12.15 -11.36 -19.15
C TYR A 51 12.00 -11.52 -20.66
N GLN A 52 11.35 -12.60 -21.08
CA GLN A 52 11.18 -12.98 -22.48
C GLN A 52 9.77 -13.52 -22.75
N PRO A 53 9.34 -13.62 -24.03
CA PRO A 53 8.07 -14.27 -24.39
C PRO A 53 7.97 -15.69 -23.82
N GLY A 54 6.82 -15.98 -23.19
CA GLY A 54 6.58 -17.24 -22.46
C GLY A 54 6.73 -17.11 -20.95
N ASP A 55 7.40 -16.07 -20.45
CA ASP A 55 7.38 -15.74 -19.02
C ASP A 55 6.02 -15.13 -18.62
N GLU A 56 5.66 -15.27 -17.37
CA GLU A 56 4.38 -14.81 -16.83
C GLU A 56 4.57 -13.91 -15.60
N ILE A 57 3.72 -12.90 -15.47
CA ILE A 57 3.58 -12.06 -14.27
C ILE A 57 2.16 -12.21 -13.76
N VAL A 58 2.03 -12.48 -12.46
CA VAL A 58 0.74 -12.55 -11.76
C VAL A 58 0.49 -11.22 -11.04
N ILE A 59 -0.68 -10.64 -11.28
CA ILE A 59 -1.20 -9.43 -10.63
C ILE A 59 -2.57 -9.72 -10.03
N THR A 60 -3.14 -8.81 -9.23
CA THR A 60 -4.47 -9.02 -8.63
C THR A 60 -5.48 -7.92 -8.96
N GLU A 61 -6.79 -8.28 -8.97
CA GLU A 61 -7.89 -7.34 -9.11
C GLU A 61 -8.05 -6.43 -7.88
N LEU A 62 -7.50 -6.81 -6.72
CA LEU A 62 -7.57 -6.04 -5.47
C LEU A 62 -6.58 -4.88 -5.40
N ASP A 63 -5.64 -4.81 -6.35
CA ASP A 63 -4.55 -3.86 -6.30
C ASP A 63 -4.94 -2.45 -6.78
N HIS A 64 -4.27 -1.47 -6.19
CA HIS A 64 -4.17 -0.15 -6.77
C HIS A 64 -3.47 -0.22 -8.14
N HIS A 65 -3.91 0.56 -9.13
CA HIS A 65 -3.34 0.53 -10.49
C HIS A 65 -1.83 0.81 -10.54
N ALA A 66 -1.26 1.48 -9.54
CA ALA A 66 0.19 1.66 -9.42
C ALA A 66 0.95 0.33 -9.23
N ASN A 67 0.28 -0.73 -8.78
CA ASN A 67 0.84 -2.08 -8.69
C ASN A 67 0.39 -3.01 -9.84
N ASN A 68 -0.38 -2.53 -10.79
CA ASN A 68 -0.81 -3.29 -11.98
C ASN A 68 -0.21 -2.71 -13.27
N ALA A 69 -0.38 -1.40 -13.49
CA ALA A 69 0.02 -0.76 -14.75
C ALA A 69 1.51 -0.89 -15.10
N PRO A 70 2.48 -0.80 -14.16
CA PRO A 70 3.89 -0.98 -14.51
C PRO A 70 4.20 -2.37 -15.04
N TRP A 71 3.58 -3.41 -14.48
CA TRP A 71 3.76 -4.80 -14.91
C TRP A 71 3.06 -5.07 -16.24
N GLN A 72 1.89 -4.51 -16.47
CA GLN A 72 1.19 -4.57 -17.74
C GLN A 72 1.99 -3.87 -18.86
N ALA A 73 2.59 -2.71 -18.57
CA ALA A 73 3.47 -2.01 -19.51
C ALA A 73 4.70 -2.87 -19.87
N LEU A 74 5.36 -3.43 -18.86
CA LEU A 74 6.48 -4.36 -19.04
C LEU A 74 6.07 -5.56 -19.89
N ALA A 75 4.93 -6.18 -19.56
CA ALA A 75 4.43 -7.34 -20.28
C ALA A 75 4.21 -7.04 -21.78
N LYS A 76 3.62 -5.89 -22.07
CA LYS A 76 3.43 -5.42 -23.46
C LYS A 76 4.75 -5.18 -24.19
N GLU A 77 5.75 -4.61 -23.52
CA GLU A 77 7.07 -4.30 -24.09
C GLU A 77 7.89 -5.57 -24.36
N ARG A 78 7.76 -6.60 -23.52
CA ARG A 78 8.61 -7.80 -23.55
C ARG A 78 7.90 -9.05 -24.08
N GLY A 79 6.60 -8.98 -24.39
CA GLY A 79 5.82 -10.14 -24.82
C GLY A 79 5.56 -11.16 -23.70
N VAL A 80 5.56 -10.68 -22.43
CA VAL A 80 5.27 -11.48 -21.24
C VAL A 80 3.76 -11.58 -21.06
N THR A 81 3.27 -12.66 -20.48
CA THR A 81 1.84 -12.85 -20.21
C THR A 81 1.47 -12.33 -18.84
N ILE A 82 0.40 -11.53 -18.76
CA ILE A 82 -0.22 -11.16 -17.48
C ILE A 82 -1.30 -12.18 -17.12
N ARG A 83 -1.24 -12.69 -15.89
CA ARG A 83 -2.34 -13.42 -15.25
C ARG A 83 -2.90 -12.56 -14.13
N THR A 84 -4.21 -12.32 -14.17
CA THR A 84 -4.89 -11.50 -13.16
C THR A 84 -5.73 -12.38 -12.26
N VAL A 85 -5.42 -12.37 -10.97
CA VAL A 85 -6.13 -13.10 -9.93
C VAL A 85 -7.37 -12.34 -9.52
N ARG A 86 -8.50 -13.05 -9.45
CA ARG A 86 -9.80 -12.45 -9.20
C ARG A 86 -9.99 -12.03 -7.74
N MET A 87 -10.85 -11.05 -7.57
CA MET A 87 -11.47 -10.69 -6.30
C MET A 87 -12.84 -11.39 -6.18
N LEU A 88 -13.16 -11.92 -5.00
CA LEU A 88 -14.48 -12.38 -4.62
C LEU A 88 -15.35 -11.16 -4.28
N THR A 89 -16.32 -10.84 -5.13
CA THR A 89 -17.14 -9.63 -5.01
C THR A 89 -18.00 -9.59 -3.76
N GLU A 90 -18.41 -10.76 -3.26
CA GLU A 90 -19.26 -10.94 -2.07
C GLU A 90 -18.52 -10.58 -0.77
N THR A 91 -17.21 -10.83 -0.74
CA THR A 91 -16.39 -10.64 0.47
C THR A 91 -15.35 -9.54 0.34
N GLY A 92 -15.03 -9.11 -0.89
CA GLY A 92 -13.94 -8.20 -1.18
C GLY A 92 -12.57 -8.77 -0.85
N GLN A 93 -12.42 -10.09 -0.85
CA GLN A 93 -11.17 -10.81 -0.59
C GLN A 93 -10.59 -11.39 -1.87
N LEU A 94 -9.30 -11.74 -1.84
CA LEU A 94 -8.63 -12.40 -2.95
C LEU A 94 -9.18 -13.84 -3.10
N ASP A 95 -9.40 -14.26 -4.34
CA ASP A 95 -9.73 -15.66 -4.69
C ASP A 95 -8.44 -16.48 -4.61
N TRP A 96 -8.27 -17.21 -3.50
CA TRP A 96 -7.07 -18.00 -3.25
C TRP A 96 -6.92 -19.20 -4.18
N ASP A 97 -8.02 -19.82 -4.59
CA ASP A 97 -7.99 -20.95 -5.55
C ASP A 97 -7.53 -20.46 -6.93
N ASP A 98 -7.95 -19.24 -7.30
CA ASP A 98 -7.52 -18.58 -8.53
C ASP A 98 -6.03 -18.20 -8.46
N LEU A 99 -5.55 -17.69 -7.31
CA LEU A 99 -4.12 -17.39 -7.10
C LEU A 99 -3.26 -18.65 -7.23
N GLU A 100 -3.65 -19.73 -6.57
CA GLU A 100 -2.93 -21.02 -6.63
C GLU A 100 -2.88 -21.56 -8.07
N SER A 101 -3.95 -21.40 -8.85
CA SER A 101 -3.99 -21.84 -10.25
C SER A 101 -3.22 -20.91 -11.21
N ALA A 102 -3.07 -19.63 -10.85
CA ALA A 102 -2.39 -18.64 -11.68
C ALA A 102 -0.86 -18.77 -11.62
N ILE A 103 -0.30 -19.25 -10.51
CA ILE A 103 1.14 -19.38 -10.31
C ILE A 103 1.62 -20.72 -10.85
N ASN A 104 2.67 -20.69 -11.70
CA ASN A 104 3.23 -21.88 -12.33
C ASN A 104 4.72 -21.69 -12.65
N ARG A 105 5.37 -22.67 -13.29
CA ARG A 105 6.81 -22.65 -13.61
C ARG A 105 7.26 -21.51 -14.54
N ASN A 106 6.34 -20.90 -15.26
CA ASN A 106 6.63 -19.75 -16.12
C ASN A 106 6.51 -18.42 -15.36
N THR A 107 5.91 -18.43 -14.17
CA THR A 107 5.75 -17.24 -13.35
C THR A 107 7.12 -16.72 -12.88
N LYS A 108 7.42 -15.46 -13.20
CA LYS A 108 8.65 -14.76 -12.79
C LYS A 108 8.42 -13.82 -11.64
N LEU A 109 7.20 -13.29 -11.53
CA LEU A 109 6.84 -12.31 -10.52
C LEU A 109 5.36 -12.47 -10.13
N LEU A 110 5.11 -12.37 -8.82
CA LEU A 110 3.82 -12.06 -8.25
C LEU A 110 3.86 -10.62 -7.72
N ALA A 111 3.00 -9.75 -8.23
CA ALA A 111 2.76 -8.43 -7.67
C ALA A 111 1.43 -8.43 -6.89
N ILE A 112 1.49 -8.09 -5.60
CA ILE A 112 0.35 -8.16 -4.70
C ILE A 112 0.35 -6.98 -3.73
N GLY A 113 -0.81 -6.34 -3.54
CA GLY A 113 -1.00 -5.35 -2.48
C GLY A 113 -1.11 -6.00 -1.10
N ALA A 114 -0.40 -5.49 -0.11
CA ALA A 114 -0.57 -5.96 1.27
C ALA A 114 -1.94 -5.59 1.83
N ALA A 115 -2.52 -4.45 1.37
CA ALA A 115 -3.89 -4.07 1.70
C ALA A 115 -4.55 -3.29 0.56
N SER A 116 -5.82 -3.59 0.29
CA SER A 116 -6.64 -2.85 -0.68
C SER A 116 -6.96 -1.45 -0.16
N ASN A 117 -6.58 -0.44 -0.92
CA ASN A 117 -6.88 0.95 -0.61
C ASN A 117 -8.37 1.31 -0.81
N ALA A 118 -9.11 0.51 -1.57
CA ALA A 118 -10.55 0.70 -1.76
C ALA A 118 -11.37 -0.01 -0.68
N LEU A 119 -11.09 -1.28 -0.40
CA LEU A 119 -11.95 -2.11 0.47
C LEU A 119 -11.40 -2.30 1.89
N GLY A 120 -10.12 -1.97 2.10
CA GLY A 120 -9.46 -2.20 3.38
C GLY A 120 -9.01 -3.64 3.62
N THR A 121 -9.28 -4.57 2.71
CA THR A 121 -8.85 -5.98 2.79
C THR A 121 -7.36 -6.07 2.99
N ILE A 122 -6.90 -6.85 3.98
CA ILE A 122 -5.49 -7.22 4.16
C ILE A 122 -5.30 -8.60 3.57
N ASN A 123 -4.34 -8.73 2.64
CA ASN A 123 -3.98 -10.00 2.03
C ASN A 123 -2.95 -10.76 2.88
N ASP A 124 -3.02 -12.08 2.88
CA ASP A 124 -2.00 -12.96 3.45
C ASP A 124 -0.79 -13.03 2.50
N VAL A 125 0.04 -11.98 2.56
CA VAL A 125 1.23 -11.84 1.70
C VAL A 125 2.21 -12.98 1.94
N GLN A 126 2.39 -13.44 3.18
CA GLN A 126 3.30 -14.54 3.50
C GLN A 126 2.90 -15.83 2.80
N ARG A 127 1.60 -16.20 2.83
CA ARG A 127 1.08 -17.36 2.10
C ARG A 127 1.32 -17.22 0.60
N ALA A 128 1.04 -16.05 0.04
CA ALA A 128 1.24 -15.77 -1.39
C ALA A 128 2.72 -15.83 -1.78
N ALA A 129 3.62 -15.33 -0.91
CA ALA A 129 5.06 -15.35 -1.13
C ALA A 129 5.60 -16.79 -1.14
N ARG A 130 5.21 -17.60 -0.17
CA ARG A 130 5.61 -19.03 -0.12
C ARG A 130 5.18 -19.77 -1.38
N LEU A 131 3.93 -19.57 -1.80
CA LEU A 131 3.44 -20.19 -3.03
C LEU A 131 4.24 -19.75 -4.26
N ALA A 132 4.53 -18.46 -4.41
CA ALA A 132 5.33 -17.95 -5.53
C ALA A 132 6.76 -18.52 -5.52
N HIS A 133 7.38 -18.58 -4.35
CA HIS A 133 8.74 -19.08 -4.17
C HIS A 133 8.86 -20.60 -4.48
N GLU A 134 7.83 -21.41 -4.27
CA GLU A 134 7.81 -22.83 -4.69
C GLU A 134 8.04 -23.00 -6.19
N PHE A 135 7.67 -22.00 -6.99
CA PHE A 135 7.88 -21.96 -8.43
C PHE A 135 9.07 -21.09 -8.88
N GLY A 136 9.81 -20.51 -7.91
CA GLY A 136 10.96 -19.63 -8.18
C GLY A 136 10.59 -18.22 -8.64
N ALA A 137 9.34 -17.80 -8.47
CA ALA A 137 8.87 -16.47 -8.78
C ALA A 137 9.22 -15.49 -7.67
N LEU A 138 9.59 -14.25 -8.04
CA LEU A 138 9.80 -13.14 -7.09
C LEU A 138 8.46 -12.55 -6.64
N VAL A 139 8.45 -11.90 -5.45
CA VAL A 139 7.27 -11.26 -4.89
C VAL A 139 7.51 -9.77 -4.68
N TYR A 140 6.72 -8.94 -5.36
CA TYR A 140 6.68 -7.49 -5.20
C TYR A 140 5.41 -7.06 -4.48
N VAL A 141 5.58 -6.34 -3.36
CA VAL A 141 4.47 -5.94 -2.48
C VAL A 141 4.23 -4.43 -2.54
N ASP A 142 2.99 -4.03 -2.81
CA ASP A 142 2.51 -2.67 -2.54
C ASP A 142 2.03 -2.57 -1.09
N ALA A 143 2.79 -1.85 -0.26
CA ALA A 143 2.44 -1.61 1.14
C ALA A 143 1.92 -0.18 1.40
N VAL A 144 1.56 0.59 0.36
CA VAL A 144 1.16 2.00 0.51
C VAL A 144 -0.03 2.18 1.44
N HIS A 145 -1.06 1.34 1.31
CA HIS A 145 -2.23 1.40 2.19
C HIS A 145 -2.05 0.57 3.46
N TYR A 146 -1.12 -0.36 3.48
CA TYR A 146 -0.83 -1.21 4.63
C TYR A 146 0.00 -0.49 5.70
N ALA A 147 1.09 0.18 5.29
CA ALA A 147 2.10 0.77 6.18
C ALA A 147 1.57 1.77 7.22
N PRO A 148 0.55 2.62 6.97
CA PRO A 148 0.00 3.52 8.00
C PRO A 148 -0.86 2.81 9.05
N HIS A 149 -1.31 1.58 8.81
CA HIS A 149 -2.28 0.87 9.63
C HIS A 149 -1.72 -0.38 10.33
N THR A 150 -0.71 -1.00 9.72
CA THR A 150 -0.07 -2.22 10.24
C THR A 150 1.44 -2.07 10.10
N LEU A 151 2.18 -2.36 11.18
CA LEU A 151 3.63 -2.29 11.13
C LEU A 151 4.17 -3.31 10.13
N VAL A 152 4.92 -2.80 9.16
CA VAL A 152 5.56 -3.64 8.15
C VAL A 152 6.66 -4.50 8.81
N ASP A 153 6.68 -5.78 8.46
CA ASP A 153 7.75 -6.70 8.77
C ASP A 153 8.07 -7.54 7.54
N VAL A 154 9.10 -7.14 6.79
CA VAL A 154 9.44 -7.81 5.53
C VAL A 154 9.97 -9.23 5.74
N ARG A 155 10.45 -9.55 6.95
CA ARG A 155 10.89 -10.91 7.29
C ARG A 155 9.70 -11.85 7.46
N ASP A 156 8.63 -11.37 8.11
CA ASP A 156 7.39 -12.12 8.27
C ASP A 156 6.61 -12.22 6.94
N LEU A 157 6.63 -11.15 6.13
CA LEU A 157 5.97 -11.14 4.82
C LEU A 157 6.69 -12.04 3.80
N GLU A 158 7.95 -12.38 4.02
CA GLU A 158 8.78 -13.22 3.13
C GLU A 158 8.82 -12.68 1.68
N CYS A 159 8.66 -11.36 1.48
CA CYS A 159 8.68 -10.73 0.17
C CYS A 159 10.10 -10.41 -0.31
N ASP A 160 10.28 -10.30 -1.63
CA ASP A 160 11.55 -9.95 -2.25
C ASP A 160 11.72 -8.43 -2.41
N PHE A 161 10.62 -7.75 -2.71
CA PHE A 161 10.51 -6.30 -2.80
C PHE A 161 9.25 -5.80 -2.11
N LEU A 162 9.33 -4.64 -1.47
CA LEU A 162 8.16 -3.95 -0.91
C LEU A 162 8.33 -2.45 -1.09
N ALA A 163 7.29 -1.78 -1.59
CA ALA A 163 7.32 -0.34 -1.77
C ALA A 163 6.17 0.37 -1.05
N CYS A 164 6.45 1.58 -0.58
CA CYS A 164 5.45 2.47 -0.03
C CYS A 164 5.76 3.94 -0.37
N SER A 165 4.84 4.84 0.01
CA SER A 165 5.02 6.29 -0.10
C SER A 165 4.83 6.95 1.26
N ALA A 166 5.82 7.73 1.70
CA ALA A 166 5.88 8.26 3.06
C ALA A 166 4.69 9.18 3.43
N TYR A 167 4.13 9.91 2.44
CA TYR A 167 2.97 10.75 2.69
C TYR A 167 1.71 9.98 3.15
N LYS A 168 1.68 8.66 3.00
CA LYS A 168 0.58 7.82 3.52
C LYS A 168 0.71 7.53 5.01
N PHE A 169 1.94 7.59 5.55
CA PHE A 169 2.21 7.45 6.98
C PHE A 169 2.80 8.74 7.59
N TYR A 170 2.18 9.88 7.22
CA TYR A 170 2.41 11.23 7.78
C TYR A 170 3.74 11.89 7.37
N GLY A 171 4.45 11.34 6.39
CA GLY A 171 5.71 11.86 5.85
C GLY A 171 5.53 12.74 4.60
N PRO A 172 6.64 13.16 3.99
CA PRO A 172 6.64 13.94 2.76
C PRO A 172 6.34 13.09 1.52
N HIS A 173 6.21 13.76 0.36
CA HIS A 173 6.04 13.11 -0.93
C HIS A 173 7.35 12.49 -1.42
N ILE A 174 7.65 11.32 -0.92
CA ILE A 174 8.78 10.48 -1.29
C ILE A 174 8.38 9.01 -1.18
N GLY A 175 8.96 8.14 -1.99
CA GLY A 175 8.80 6.70 -1.93
C GLY A 175 9.98 6.02 -1.24
N ALA A 176 9.72 4.88 -0.64
CA ALA A 176 10.74 3.97 -0.12
C ALA A 176 10.50 2.57 -0.65
N LEU A 177 11.58 1.91 -1.07
CA LEU A 177 11.64 0.54 -1.54
C LEU A 177 12.49 -0.27 -0.56
N TYR A 178 11.95 -1.37 -0.07
CA TYR A 178 12.73 -2.49 0.42
C TYR A 178 13.01 -3.43 -0.74
N GLY A 179 14.22 -3.94 -0.82
CA GLY A 179 14.56 -5.07 -1.67
C GLY A 179 15.59 -5.95 -0.96
N ARG A 180 15.47 -7.26 -1.11
CA ARG A 180 16.52 -8.16 -0.60
C ARG A 180 17.88 -7.74 -1.17
N TYR A 181 18.87 -7.60 -0.31
CA TYR A 181 20.19 -7.09 -0.70
C TYR A 181 20.80 -7.83 -1.90
N ASP A 182 20.73 -9.17 -1.89
CA ASP A 182 21.26 -10.00 -2.97
C ASP A 182 20.57 -9.77 -4.34
N LEU A 183 19.30 -9.37 -4.32
CA LEU A 183 18.55 -9.00 -5.53
C LEU A 183 18.92 -7.57 -5.97
N LEU A 184 18.97 -6.62 -5.04
CA LEU A 184 19.34 -5.24 -5.35
C LEU A 184 20.74 -5.15 -5.99
N GLU A 185 21.72 -5.92 -5.48
CA GLU A 185 23.08 -5.99 -6.02
C GLU A 185 23.14 -6.53 -7.45
N ARG A 186 22.25 -7.46 -7.81
CA ARG A 186 22.22 -8.11 -9.12
C ARG A 186 21.28 -7.47 -10.13
N LEU A 187 20.41 -6.56 -9.66
CA LEU A 187 19.39 -5.95 -10.51
C LEU A 187 20.04 -5.08 -11.60
N ASP A 188 19.74 -5.34 -12.87
CA ASP A 188 20.22 -4.53 -14.00
C ASP A 188 19.43 -3.22 -14.13
N VAL A 189 19.81 -2.25 -13.31
CA VAL A 189 19.11 -0.96 -13.21
C VAL A 189 19.59 -0.01 -14.31
N PRO A 190 18.68 0.64 -15.06
CA PRO A 190 19.03 1.76 -15.91
C PRO A 190 19.59 2.92 -15.08
N LYS A 191 20.91 3.19 -15.16
CA LYS A 191 21.60 4.22 -14.40
C LYS A 191 22.66 4.92 -15.24
N LEU A 192 23.13 6.08 -14.77
CA LEU A 192 24.29 6.74 -15.36
C LEU A 192 25.56 5.91 -15.09
N GLU A 193 26.46 5.85 -16.06
CA GLU A 193 27.72 5.10 -15.92
C GLU A 193 28.53 5.52 -14.67
N PRO A 194 28.70 6.82 -14.35
CA PRO A 194 29.44 7.26 -13.17
C PRO A 194 28.66 7.15 -11.85
N ALA A 195 27.36 6.74 -11.88
CA ALA A 195 26.59 6.56 -10.66
C ALA A 195 27.06 5.34 -9.85
N PRO A 196 26.85 5.30 -8.52
CA PRO A 196 27.23 4.17 -7.69
C PRO A 196 26.74 2.83 -8.24
N SER A 197 27.56 1.80 -8.08
CA SER A 197 27.25 0.44 -8.54
C SER A 197 26.75 -0.46 -7.44
N GLU A 198 26.95 -0.09 -6.19
CA GLU A 198 26.53 -0.81 -4.99
C GLU A 198 25.07 -0.49 -4.64
N ALA A 199 24.36 -1.44 -4.05
CA ALA A 199 23.05 -1.20 -3.45
C ALA A 199 23.21 -0.49 -2.08
N PRO A 200 22.26 0.37 -1.72
CA PRO A 200 21.01 0.70 -2.43
C PRO A 200 21.14 1.84 -3.45
N GLU A 201 22.26 2.59 -3.44
CA GLU A 201 22.46 3.82 -4.21
C GLU A 201 22.34 3.60 -5.72
N ARG A 202 22.67 2.40 -6.23
CA ARG A 202 22.51 2.06 -7.64
C ARG A 202 21.09 2.22 -8.19
N LEU A 203 20.06 2.14 -7.32
CA LEU A 203 18.66 2.34 -7.68
C LEU A 203 18.23 3.80 -7.60
N GLU A 204 19.03 4.65 -6.97
CA GLU A 204 18.73 6.05 -6.73
C GLU A 204 19.32 6.92 -7.84
N THR A 205 18.60 7.02 -8.95
CA THR A 205 19.05 7.76 -10.14
C THR A 205 18.97 9.27 -9.94
N GLY A 206 20.10 9.97 -10.20
CA GLY A 206 20.20 11.43 -10.05
C GLY A 206 20.29 11.87 -8.59
N THR A 207 20.34 13.19 -8.38
CA THR A 207 20.36 13.78 -7.03
C THR A 207 19.03 13.52 -6.35
N GLN A 208 19.08 12.93 -5.17
CA GLN A 208 17.89 12.53 -4.43
C GLN A 208 17.24 13.71 -3.69
N ASN A 209 15.97 13.56 -3.35
CA ASN A 209 15.22 14.47 -2.47
C ASN A 209 15.65 14.24 -1.01
N GLN A 210 16.79 14.80 -0.64
CA GLN A 210 17.40 14.63 0.69
C GLN A 210 16.48 15.13 1.80
N GLU A 211 15.81 16.26 1.59
CA GLU A 211 14.83 16.82 2.52
C GLU A 211 13.67 15.85 2.75
N GLY A 212 13.21 15.19 1.69
CA GLY A 212 12.18 14.15 1.77
C GLY A 212 12.65 12.91 2.53
N MET A 213 13.91 12.49 2.35
CA MET A 213 14.47 11.36 3.10
C MET A 213 14.49 11.66 4.60
N VAL A 214 15.00 12.83 5.00
CA VAL A 214 15.03 13.28 6.41
C VAL A 214 13.62 13.44 6.97
N GLY A 215 12.69 14.02 6.18
CA GLY A 215 11.28 14.12 6.56
C GLY A 215 10.60 12.77 6.75
N THR A 216 11.03 11.75 6.00
CA THR A 216 10.53 10.36 6.20
C THR A 216 11.01 9.79 7.53
N ALA A 217 12.28 9.99 7.91
CA ALA A 217 12.78 9.62 9.23
C ALA A 217 12.00 10.31 10.35
N ALA A 218 11.67 11.59 10.19
CA ALA A 218 10.84 12.33 11.14
C ALA A 218 9.45 11.72 11.32
N ALA A 219 8.80 11.28 10.21
CA ALA A 219 7.51 10.58 10.27
C ALA A 219 7.59 9.24 11.01
N VAL A 220 8.63 8.44 10.74
CA VAL A 220 8.87 7.18 11.45
C VAL A 220 9.12 7.45 12.94
N ASN A 221 9.93 8.46 13.27
CA ASN A 221 10.20 8.85 14.66
C ASN A 221 8.94 9.36 15.37
N PHE A 222 8.06 10.09 14.68
CA PHE A 222 6.75 10.48 15.20
C PHE A 222 5.93 9.23 15.56
N LEU A 223 5.79 8.27 14.66
CA LEU A 223 5.07 7.02 14.94
C LEU A 223 5.70 6.26 16.12
N ALA A 224 7.02 6.17 16.18
CA ALA A 224 7.73 5.55 17.29
C ALA A 224 7.55 6.29 18.63
N SER A 225 7.27 7.60 18.60
CA SER A 225 7.09 8.42 19.81
C SER A 225 5.74 8.20 20.51
N LEU A 226 4.77 7.55 19.85
CA LEU A 226 3.44 7.30 20.40
C LEU A 226 3.44 6.24 21.52
N ALA A 227 4.51 5.45 21.64
CA ALA A 227 4.67 4.47 22.72
C ALA A 227 6.11 4.40 23.24
N LYS A 228 6.29 3.71 24.38
CA LYS A 228 7.61 3.48 25.00
C LYS A 228 8.25 2.21 24.42
N GLY A 229 9.58 2.14 24.47
CA GLY A 229 10.41 0.99 24.10
C GLY A 229 11.89 1.36 24.14
N SER A 230 12.78 0.38 24.21
CA SER A 230 14.23 0.55 24.29
C SER A 230 14.87 0.86 22.95
N THR A 231 14.29 0.34 21.85
CA THR A 231 14.72 0.58 20.48
C THR A 231 13.64 1.27 19.68
N ARG A 232 13.97 1.85 18.51
CA ARG A 232 12.97 2.42 17.61
C ARG A 232 11.98 1.33 17.17
N ARG A 233 12.45 0.15 16.79
CA ARG A 233 11.59 -0.96 16.36
C ARG A 233 10.61 -1.38 17.46
N GLU A 234 11.06 -1.51 18.70
CA GLU A 234 10.19 -1.86 19.83
C GLU A 234 9.13 -0.77 20.09
N ARG A 235 9.52 0.51 20.01
CA ARG A 235 8.55 1.60 20.12
C ARG A 235 7.50 1.55 18.99
N LEU A 236 7.91 1.27 17.75
CA LEU A 236 7.00 1.09 16.62
C LEU A 236 6.05 -0.08 16.86
N GLN A 237 6.53 -1.23 17.32
CA GLN A 237 5.68 -2.38 17.65
C GLN A 237 4.60 -2.02 18.67
N ASN A 238 4.98 -1.36 19.75
CA ASN A 238 4.05 -0.93 20.79
C ASN A 238 3.07 0.15 20.29
N SER A 239 3.53 1.09 19.48
CA SER A 239 2.69 2.12 18.86
C SER A 239 1.64 1.49 17.94
N PHE A 240 2.06 0.61 17.04
CA PHE A 240 1.15 -0.03 16.09
C PHE A 240 0.17 -1.00 16.76
N ALA A 241 0.55 -1.67 17.85
CA ALA A 241 -0.39 -2.45 18.66
C ALA A 241 -1.53 -1.55 19.20
N GLY A 242 -1.20 -0.38 19.73
CA GLY A 242 -2.18 0.61 20.21
C GLY A 242 -3.03 1.20 19.08
N LEU A 243 -2.39 1.56 17.95
CA LEU A 243 -3.09 2.08 16.77
C LEU A 243 -4.03 1.05 16.15
N HIS A 244 -3.62 -0.21 16.09
CA HIS A 244 -4.47 -1.30 15.60
C HIS A 244 -5.70 -1.51 16.47
N ALA A 245 -5.54 -1.57 17.80
CA ALA A 245 -6.66 -1.72 18.73
C ALA A 245 -7.66 -0.55 18.60
N ARG A 246 -7.14 0.70 18.54
CA ARG A 246 -7.97 1.89 18.31
C ARG A 246 -8.66 1.86 16.95
N GLY A 247 -7.91 1.55 15.89
CA GLY A 247 -8.45 1.47 14.52
C GLY A 247 -9.55 0.44 14.40
N SER A 248 -9.42 -0.72 15.04
CA SER A 248 -10.43 -1.77 15.06
C SER A 248 -11.73 -1.34 15.78
N ASP A 249 -11.62 -0.61 16.92
CA ASP A 249 -12.79 -0.06 17.62
C ASP A 249 -13.54 0.97 16.76
N LEU A 250 -12.80 1.89 16.13
CA LEU A 250 -13.37 2.91 15.25
C LEU A 250 -13.97 2.29 13.98
N LEU A 251 -13.31 1.31 13.38
CA LEU A 251 -13.80 0.56 12.23
C LEU A 251 -15.12 -0.14 12.56
N LYS A 252 -15.16 -0.89 13.67
CA LYS A 252 -16.38 -1.59 14.08
C LYS A 252 -17.55 -0.62 14.27
N ARG A 253 -17.32 0.49 14.93
CA ARG A 253 -18.31 1.55 15.14
C ARG A 253 -18.81 2.14 13.82
N MET A 254 -17.91 2.47 12.92
CA MET A 254 -18.23 3.01 11.58
C MET A 254 -19.00 2.00 10.75
N TRP A 255 -18.57 0.74 10.73
CA TRP A 255 -19.21 -0.34 10.01
C TRP A 255 -20.62 -0.60 10.50
N ASP A 256 -20.80 -0.84 11.80
CA ASP A 256 -22.11 -1.12 12.41
C ASP A 256 -23.07 0.06 12.23
N GLY A 257 -22.60 1.29 12.43
CA GLY A 257 -23.40 2.48 12.28
C GLY A 257 -23.86 2.74 10.84
N LEU A 258 -22.99 2.57 9.86
CA LEU A 258 -23.35 2.71 8.44
C LEU A 258 -24.24 1.58 7.96
N ARG A 259 -23.99 0.32 8.39
CA ARG A 259 -24.81 -0.84 8.06
C ARG A 259 -26.26 -0.73 8.55
N ALA A 260 -26.47 -0.02 9.65
CA ALA A 260 -27.80 0.19 10.23
C ALA A 260 -28.64 1.25 9.49
N ILE A 261 -28.09 1.93 8.49
CA ILE A 261 -28.78 2.97 7.71
C ILE A 261 -29.47 2.28 6.51
N GLU A 262 -30.78 2.44 6.38
CA GLU A 262 -31.54 1.94 5.24
C GLU A 262 -31.00 2.54 3.92
N GLY A 263 -30.85 1.71 2.91
CA GLY A 263 -30.30 2.11 1.60
C GLY A 263 -28.79 2.17 1.53
N VAL A 264 -28.04 1.98 2.63
CA VAL A 264 -26.58 1.87 2.60
C VAL A 264 -26.14 0.45 2.30
N THR A 265 -25.21 0.29 1.36
CA THR A 265 -24.55 -0.99 1.05
C THR A 265 -23.06 -0.84 1.32
N LEU A 266 -22.49 -1.71 2.17
CA LEU A 266 -21.08 -1.75 2.51
C LEU A 266 -20.34 -2.75 1.62
N TYR A 267 -19.07 -2.48 1.31
CA TYR A 267 -18.21 -3.32 0.48
C TYR A 267 -16.92 -3.68 1.22
N GLY A 268 -16.40 -4.87 0.91
CA GLY A 268 -15.18 -5.41 1.53
C GLY A 268 -15.47 -6.33 2.73
N PRO A 269 -14.42 -6.89 3.36
CA PRO A 269 -14.57 -7.85 4.45
C PRO A 269 -15.18 -7.22 5.69
N GLU A 270 -15.87 -8.06 6.50
CA GLU A 270 -16.42 -7.62 7.78
C GLU A 270 -15.31 -7.30 8.81
N PRO A 271 -15.62 -6.53 9.89
CA PRO A 271 -14.62 -6.12 10.89
C PRO A 271 -13.92 -7.23 11.67
N ASN A 272 -14.43 -8.45 11.64
CA ASN A 272 -13.82 -9.64 12.25
C ASN A 272 -12.78 -10.34 11.37
N VAL A 273 -12.59 -9.87 10.14
CA VAL A 273 -11.56 -10.34 9.20
C VAL A 273 -10.41 -9.32 9.19
N PRO A 274 -9.16 -9.75 8.99
CA PRO A 274 -8.02 -8.80 8.90
C PRO A 274 -8.26 -7.71 7.86
N ARG A 275 -8.28 -6.45 8.32
CA ARG A 275 -8.50 -5.30 7.45
C ARG A 275 -7.99 -3.99 8.07
N THR A 276 -7.78 -2.99 7.24
CA THR A 276 -7.49 -1.62 7.65
C THR A 276 -8.78 -0.92 8.11
N PRO A 277 -8.71 0.16 8.89
CA PRO A 277 -9.88 0.92 9.34
C PRO A 277 -10.45 1.82 8.22
N THR A 278 -10.74 1.20 7.06
CA THR A 278 -11.26 1.84 5.84
C THR A 278 -12.54 1.14 5.44
N VAL A 279 -13.62 1.89 5.17
CA VAL A 279 -14.92 1.37 4.73
C VAL A 279 -15.30 2.03 3.42
N SER A 280 -15.67 1.22 2.43
CA SER A 280 -16.31 1.69 1.19
C SER A 280 -17.77 1.32 1.17
N PHE A 281 -18.60 2.23 0.68
CA PHE A 281 -20.05 2.05 0.66
C PHE A 281 -20.72 2.87 -0.44
N THR A 282 -21.98 2.56 -0.70
CA THR A 282 -22.90 3.35 -1.52
C THR A 282 -24.18 3.64 -0.74
N VAL A 283 -24.89 4.69 -1.14
CA VAL A 283 -26.27 4.97 -0.70
C VAL A 283 -27.16 4.80 -1.92
N LYS A 284 -28.29 4.10 -1.75
CA LYS A 284 -29.22 3.80 -2.83
C LYS A 284 -29.66 5.09 -3.52
N ASP A 285 -29.69 5.05 -4.84
CA ASP A 285 -30.19 6.11 -5.73
C ASP A 285 -29.46 7.48 -5.63
N ILE A 286 -28.32 7.54 -4.88
CA ILE A 286 -27.52 8.77 -4.74
C ILE A 286 -26.10 8.49 -5.27
N PRO A 287 -25.59 9.23 -6.28
CA PRO A 287 -24.20 9.14 -6.72
C PRO A 287 -23.22 9.51 -5.59
N SER A 288 -22.08 8.82 -5.52
CA SER A 288 -21.08 9.01 -4.45
C SER A 288 -20.55 10.44 -4.38
N ILE A 289 -20.41 11.12 -5.53
CA ILE A 289 -20.01 12.54 -5.62
C ILE A 289 -21.03 13.46 -4.93
N GLU A 290 -22.33 13.19 -5.07
CA GLU A 290 -23.37 14.00 -4.44
C GLU A 290 -23.38 13.85 -2.92
N ILE A 291 -23.19 12.61 -2.45
CA ILE A 291 -23.07 12.34 -1.01
C ILE A 291 -21.86 13.09 -0.43
N THR A 292 -20.71 13.00 -1.11
CA THR A 292 -19.48 13.71 -0.69
C THR A 292 -19.73 15.22 -0.58
N ARG A 293 -20.39 15.82 -1.58
CA ARG A 293 -20.70 17.26 -1.57
C ARG A 293 -21.56 17.64 -0.37
N ARG A 294 -22.63 16.90 -0.08
CA ARG A 294 -23.51 17.15 1.07
C ARG A 294 -22.80 16.93 2.42
N LEU A 295 -21.86 15.97 2.50
CA LEU A 295 -21.04 15.75 3.68
C LEU A 295 -20.08 16.93 3.93
N VAL A 296 -19.46 17.47 2.87
CA VAL A 296 -18.57 18.65 2.96
C VAL A 296 -19.30 19.86 3.52
N GLU A 297 -20.56 20.11 3.16
CA GLU A 297 -21.39 21.19 3.73
C GLU A 297 -21.58 21.06 5.25
N ARG A 298 -21.40 19.85 5.80
CA ARG A 298 -21.44 19.52 7.25
C ARG A 298 -20.05 19.46 7.88
N GLY A 299 -18.99 19.82 7.13
CA GLY A 299 -17.60 19.75 7.59
C GLY A 299 -17.12 18.31 7.79
N ILE A 300 -17.66 17.36 6.99
CA ILE A 300 -17.26 15.94 6.98
C ILE A 300 -16.61 15.64 5.64
N PHE A 301 -15.37 15.11 5.69
CA PHE A 301 -14.56 14.86 4.50
C PHE A 301 -14.42 13.36 4.27
N ALA A 302 -14.97 12.87 3.18
CA ALA A 302 -14.84 11.52 2.68
C ALA A 302 -14.43 11.55 1.20
N SER A 303 -13.81 10.49 0.72
CA SER A 303 -13.42 10.37 -0.69
C SER A 303 -14.50 9.67 -1.50
N HIS A 304 -14.61 9.98 -2.80
CA HIS A 304 -15.50 9.28 -3.73
C HIS A 304 -14.76 8.89 -5.01
N GLY A 305 -15.32 7.94 -5.76
CA GLY A 305 -14.81 7.50 -7.06
C GLY A 305 -14.25 6.08 -7.03
N ASP A 306 -13.19 5.84 -7.79
CA ASP A 306 -12.52 4.53 -7.92
C ASP A 306 -11.22 4.39 -7.13
N PHE A 307 -10.66 5.49 -6.64
CA PHE A 307 -9.44 5.56 -5.83
C PHE A 307 -8.20 4.97 -6.52
N TYR A 308 -8.14 4.98 -7.86
CA TYR A 308 -7.18 4.24 -8.67
C TYR A 308 -7.22 2.71 -8.44
N ALA A 309 -8.33 2.19 -7.96
CA ALA A 309 -8.67 0.78 -7.85
C ALA A 309 -9.86 0.47 -8.78
N GLN A 310 -9.77 0.94 -10.02
CA GLN A 310 -10.82 0.90 -11.03
C GLN A 310 -11.39 -0.51 -11.21
N THR A 311 -10.54 -1.54 -11.26
CA THR A 311 -10.95 -2.94 -11.41
C THR A 311 -11.90 -3.38 -10.30
N ILE A 312 -11.69 -2.95 -9.05
CA ILE A 312 -12.60 -3.25 -7.93
C ILE A 312 -13.98 -2.64 -8.20
N VAL A 313 -14.02 -1.37 -8.61
CA VAL A 313 -15.29 -0.66 -8.85
C VAL A 313 -16.06 -1.27 -10.01
N GLU A 314 -15.36 -1.67 -11.08
CA GLU A 314 -15.92 -2.42 -12.23
C GLU A 314 -16.47 -3.78 -11.79
N ARG A 315 -15.72 -4.55 -11.02
CA ARG A 315 -16.15 -5.85 -10.51
C ARG A 315 -17.38 -5.76 -9.61
N LEU A 316 -17.55 -4.65 -8.91
CA LEU A 316 -18.73 -4.38 -8.08
C LEU A 316 -19.91 -3.77 -8.87
N GLY A 317 -19.74 -3.47 -10.18
CA GLY A 317 -20.76 -2.85 -11.03
C GLY A 317 -21.11 -1.43 -10.58
N LYS A 318 -20.07 -0.63 -10.21
CA LYS A 318 -20.21 0.73 -9.66
C LYS A 318 -19.45 1.80 -10.45
N GLU A 319 -19.14 1.55 -11.70
CA GLU A 319 -18.36 2.45 -12.58
C GLU A 319 -18.99 3.83 -12.71
N GLU A 320 -20.30 3.87 -12.90
CA GLU A 320 -21.04 5.14 -13.09
C GLU A 320 -21.26 5.88 -11.75
N GLN A 321 -21.52 5.14 -10.68
CA GLN A 321 -21.87 5.72 -9.37
C GLN A 321 -20.64 6.07 -8.53
N GLY A 322 -19.55 5.30 -8.69
CA GLY A 322 -18.40 5.30 -7.82
C GLY A 322 -18.73 4.78 -6.41
N LEU A 323 -17.69 4.60 -5.61
CA LEU A 323 -17.84 4.29 -4.19
C LEU A 323 -17.60 5.53 -3.35
N LEU A 324 -18.21 5.60 -2.19
CA LEU A 324 -17.79 6.48 -1.11
C LEU A 324 -16.81 5.72 -0.21
N ARG A 325 -15.73 6.37 0.20
CA ARG A 325 -14.73 5.76 1.09
C ARG A 325 -14.43 6.66 2.26
N ALA A 326 -14.53 6.11 3.46
CA ALA A 326 -14.12 6.71 4.72
C ALA A 326 -13.05 5.84 5.39
N GLY A 327 -12.06 6.47 6.02
CA GLY A 327 -10.98 5.78 6.73
C GLY A 327 -10.55 6.54 7.97
N CYS A 328 -10.05 5.83 8.97
CA CYS A 328 -9.57 6.42 10.22
C CYS A 328 -8.04 6.54 10.19
N ALA A 329 -7.54 7.71 10.58
CA ALA A 329 -6.13 7.97 10.86
C ALA A 329 -5.83 7.81 12.35
N CYS A 330 -4.55 7.90 12.74
CA CYS A 330 -4.14 7.78 14.15
C CYS A 330 -4.78 8.83 15.08
N TYR A 331 -5.23 9.96 14.53
CA TYR A 331 -5.86 11.06 15.25
C TYR A 331 -7.39 11.10 15.14
N THR A 332 -8.01 10.21 14.36
CA THR A 332 -9.47 10.16 14.22
C THR A 332 -10.14 9.86 15.57
N THR A 333 -11.19 10.60 15.91
CA THR A 333 -11.94 10.45 17.16
C THR A 333 -13.24 9.65 16.96
N LYS A 334 -13.83 9.21 18.07
CA LYS A 334 -15.15 8.54 18.05
C LYS A 334 -16.24 9.49 17.59
N GLU A 335 -16.16 10.75 18.00
CA GLU A 335 -17.10 11.81 17.67
C GLU A 335 -17.09 12.12 16.17
N GLU A 336 -15.92 12.06 15.51
CA GLU A 336 -15.81 12.22 14.05
C GLU A 336 -16.47 11.05 13.31
N VAL A 337 -16.31 9.82 13.79
CA VAL A 337 -17.00 8.64 13.24
C VAL A 337 -18.52 8.76 13.40
N GLU A 338 -19.01 9.18 14.58
CA GLU A 338 -20.45 9.40 14.82
C GLU A 338 -21.02 10.49 13.91
N ARG A 339 -20.29 11.59 13.70
CA ARG A 339 -20.69 12.65 12.77
C ARG A 339 -20.80 12.16 11.34
N LEU A 340 -19.89 11.30 10.89
CA LEU A 340 -19.99 10.67 9.56
C LEU A 340 -21.26 9.83 9.46
N ILE A 341 -21.52 8.96 10.43
CA ILE A 341 -22.70 8.09 10.45
C ILE A 341 -23.99 8.90 10.41
N GLU A 342 -24.08 9.94 11.23
CA GLU A 342 -25.26 10.82 11.27
C GLU A 342 -25.44 11.61 9.96
N GLY A 343 -24.36 12.15 9.41
CA GLY A 343 -24.40 12.85 8.12
C GLY A 343 -24.88 11.96 6.98
N VAL A 344 -24.42 10.69 6.93
CA VAL A 344 -24.90 9.71 5.93
C VAL A 344 -26.36 9.36 6.16
N ARG A 345 -26.80 9.19 7.42
CA ARG A 345 -28.20 8.89 7.78
C ARG A 345 -29.16 9.99 7.33
N GLU A 346 -28.82 11.26 7.59
CA GLU A 346 -29.62 12.41 7.15
C GLU A 346 -29.72 12.49 5.63
N ILE A 347 -28.61 12.21 4.91
CA ILE A 347 -28.58 12.23 3.44
C ILE A 347 -29.46 11.10 2.88
N ALA A 348 -29.36 9.89 3.42
CA ALA A 348 -30.16 8.74 3.00
C ALA A 348 -31.67 8.96 3.25
N ALA A 349 -32.04 9.59 4.36
CA ALA A 349 -33.44 9.88 4.69
C ALA A 349 -34.07 11.00 3.85
N SER A 350 -33.25 11.82 3.18
CA SER A 350 -33.72 12.94 2.33
C SER A 350 -33.84 12.59 0.84
N SER A 351 -33.79 11.31 0.49
CA SER A 351 -33.75 10.79 -0.89
C SER A 351 -35.09 10.21 -1.35
#